data_871a312fbdca981289b699d1f38982df
#
_entry.id   871a312fbdca981289b699d1f38982df
#
_cell.length_a   1.000
_cell.length_b   1.000
_cell.length_c   1.000
_cell.angle_alpha   90.00
_cell.angle_beta   90.00
_cell.angle_gamma   90.00
#
_symmetry.space_group_name_H-M   'P 1'
#
loop_
_entity.id
_entity.type
_entity.pdbx_description
1 polymer ?
#
loop_
_entity_poly.entity_id
_entity_poly.type
_entity_poly.pdbx_seq_one_letter_code
_entity_poly.pdbx_strand_id
1 'polypeptide(L)'
;ERTPARLKFLKTNRIETSHCKDVFLKMALSHPNIEFQLNIDGKKVFDFKIEKNGNEINLHRLSASFGEQFISNSLDINYKKYGYNLKGKIGFPTLNSSTSYYQFLFVNNRSIKDKRILGSIKAAYSETIPKGRFPYLILFLELSPLKVDVNVHPSKAEVRFDNEREVTSIYVSSIKSEISKLNEPIYSNIENKSSSELFNNDNSNETIQNELQNKVSSFAKE
;
A
#
# COMPACT_ATOMS: atom_id res chain seq x y z
N GLU A 1 20.68 37.64 -0.52
CA GLU A 1 20.83 36.16 -0.49
C GLU A 1 22.04 35.76 0.35
N ARG A 2 21.82 34.89 1.38
CA ARG A 2 22.85 34.58 2.39
C ARG A 2 23.87 33.51 1.93
N THR A 3 23.64 32.82 0.79
CA THR A 3 24.50 31.73 0.34
C THR A 3 24.60 31.65 -1.19
N PRO A 4 25.20 32.64 -1.86
CA PRO A 4 25.25 32.70 -3.33
C PRO A 4 25.97 31.49 -3.96
N ALA A 5 26.99 30.95 -3.28
CA ALA A 5 27.71 29.76 -3.77
C ALA A 5 26.83 28.50 -3.88
N ARG A 6 25.74 28.40 -3.14
CA ARG A 6 24.80 27.25 -3.19
C ARG A 6 23.74 27.41 -4.26
N LEU A 7 23.47 28.62 -4.74
CA LEU A 7 22.44 28.87 -5.77
C LEU A 7 22.74 28.12 -7.08
N LYS A 8 24.02 27.98 -7.44
CA LYS A 8 24.42 27.24 -8.65
C LYS A 8 24.09 25.74 -8.61
N PHE A 9 23.79 25.18 -7.44
CA PHE A 9 23.37 23.77 -7.28
C PHE A 9 21.86 23.59 -7.31
N LEU A 10 21.07 24.66 -7.18
CA LEU A 10 19.63 24.62 -7.33
C LEU A 10 19.27 24.39 -8.79
N LYS A 11 18.26 23.57 -8.98
CA LYS A 11 17.63 23.35 -10.29
C LYS A 11 16.62 24.46 -10.60
N THR A 12 15.82 24.28 -11.61
CA THR A 12 14.74 25.24 -11.91
C THR A 12 13.73 25.29 -10.76
N ASN A 13 13.07 26.44 -10.55
CA ASN A 13 12.04 26.60 -9.52
C ASN A 13 10.98 25.49 -9.59
N ARG A 14 10.60 25.04 -10.78
CA ARG A 14 9.65 23.95 -10.98
C ARG A 14 10.15 22.62 -10.40
N ILE A 15 11.42 22.31 -10.57
CA ILE A 15 12.02 21.07 -10.07
C ILE A 15 12.14 21.13 -8.55
N GLU A 16 12.62 22.26 -8.00
CA GLU A 16 12.72 22.45 -6.55
C GLU A 16 11.36 22.40 -5.87
N THR A 17 10.34 23.02 -6.46
CA THR A 17 8.96 22.93 -5.98
C THR A 17 8.45 21.49 -5.99
N SER A 18 8.76 20.70 -7.01
CA SER A 18 8.41 19.27 -7.05
C SER A 18 9.08 18.49 -5.94
N HIS A 19 10.36 18.74 -5.67
CA HIS A 19 11.08 18.10 -4.56
C HIS A 19 10.47 18.48 -3.18
N CYS A 20 10.11 19.74 -2.99
CA CYS A 20 9.44 20.18 -1.76
C CYS A 20 8.09 19.47 -1.56
N LYS A 21 7.30 19.34 -2.63
CA LYS A 21 6.02 18.60 -2.59
C LYS A 21 6.24 17.13 -2.24
N ASP A 22 7.25 16.48 -2.84
CA ASP A 22 7.58 15.07 -2.56
C ASP A 22 7.96 14.85 -1.09
N VAL A 23 8.80 15.70 -0.52
CA VAL A 23 9.17 15.64 0.90
C VAL A 23 7.95 15.88 1.78
N PHE A 24 7.14 16.89 1.47
CA PHE A 24 5.92 17.21 2.20
C PHE A 24 4.95 16.03 2.22
N LEU A 25 4.67 15.41 1.07
CA LEU A 25 3.78 14.25 0.96
C LEU A 25 4.27 13.06 1.79
N LYS A 26 5.58 12.76 1.73
CA LYS A 26 6.20 11.70 2.53
C LYS A 26 6.05 11.95 4.03
N MET A 27 6.28 13.18 4.48
CA MET A 27 6.06 13.54 5.88
C MET A 27 4.59 13.43 6.28
N ALA A 28 3.68 13.93 5.46
CA ALA A 28 2.25 13.86 5.73
C ALA A 28 1.74 12.41 5.78
N LEU A 29 2.25 11.52 4.94
CA LEU A 29 1.89 10.10 4.94
C LEU A 29 2.46 9.34 6.14
N SER A 30 3.67 9.69 6.60
CA SER A 30 4.30 9.03 7.74
C SER A 30 3.76 9.48 9.11
N HIS A 31 3.00 10.58 9.15
CA HIS A 31 2.45 11.14 10.39
C HIS A 31 0.94 11.42 10.24
N PRO A 32 0.10 10.38 10.20
CA PRO A 32 -1.35 10.53 9.96
C PRO A 32 -2.06 11.36 11.02
N ASN A 33 -1.54 11.40 12.24
CA ASN A 33 -2.11 12.11 13.39
C ASN A 33 -1.68 13.59 13.48
N ILE A 34 -1.00 14.13 12.46
CA ILE A 34 -0.58 15.52 12.39
C ILE A 34 -1.25 16.17 11.18
N GLU A 35 -1.76 17.40 11.38
CA GLU A 35 -2.26 18.20 10.26
C GLU A 35 -1.10 18.80 9.48
N PHE A 36 -1.22 18.80 8.15
CA PHE A 36 -0.20 19.33 7.27
C PHE A 36 -0.80 20.28 6.25
N GLN A 37 -0.23 21.48 6.13
CA GLN A 37 -0.61 22.44 5.10
C GLN A 37 0.63 22.88 4.32
N LEU A 38 0.52 22.93 3.00
CA LEU A 38 1.55 23.47 2.11
C LEU A 38 1.01 24.63 1.30
N ASN A 39 1.67 25.78 1.46
CA ASN A 39 1.44 26.97 0.61
C ASN A 39 2.65 27.19 -0.29
N ILE A 40 2.42 27.45 -1.58
CA ILE A 40 3.45 27.77 -2.56
C ILE A 40 3.02 29.06 -3.27
N ASP A 41 3.88 30.06 -3.27
CA ASP A 41 3.63 31.38 -3.87
C ASP A 41 2.28 31.99 -3.42
N GLY A 42 1.98 31.89 -2.11
CA GLY A 42 0.76 32.38 -1.50
C GLY A 42 -0.50 31.55 -1.75
N LYS A 43 -0.41 30.49 -2.56
CA LYS A 43 -1.54 29.60 -2.84
C LYS A 43 -1.45 28.33 -2.00
N LYS A 44 -2.57 27.94 -1.41
CA LYS A 44 -2.70 26.67 -0.69
C LYS A 44 -2.70 25.52 -1.72
N VAL A 45 -1.73 24.62 -1.63
CA VAL A 45 -1.56 23.48 -2.54
C VAL A 45 -2.08 22.19 -1.91
N PHE A 46 -1.77 21.98 -0.63
CA PHE A 46 -2.26 20.85 0.16
C PHE A 46 -2.78 21.35 1.52
N ASP A 47 -3.85 20.71 2.00
CA ASP A 47 -4.44 20.95 3.32
C ASP A 47 -4.96 19.61 3.85
N PHE A 48 -4.13 18.91 4.62
CA PHE A 48 -4.42 17.61 5.17
C PHE A 48 -4.83 17.71 6.64
N LYS A 49 -6.09 17.42 6.92
CA LYS A 49 -6.63 17.33 8.26
C LYS A 49 -6.43 15.93 8.85
N ILE A 50 -6.60 15.84 10.17
CA ILE A 50 -6.63 14.55 10.86
C ILE A 50 -7.98 13.90 10.58
N GLU A 51 -7.97 12.66 10.09
CA GLU A 51 -9.19 11.87 9.93
C GLU A 51 -9.61 11.26 11.27
N LYS A 52 -10.86 11.49 11.66
CA LYS A 52 -11.43 10.98 12.92
C LYS A 52 -11.72 9.47 12.88
N ASN A 53 -11.67 8.85 11.71
CA ASN A 53 -12.12 7.47 11.49
C ASN A 53 -11.07 6.40 11.85
N GLY A 54 -9.95 6.76 12.46
CA GLY A 54 -8.96 5.80 12.96
C GLY A 54 -8.25 4.95 11.91
N ASN A 55 -8.43 5.23 10.62
CA ASN A 55 -7.71 4.55 9.56
C ASN A 55 -6.21 4.85 9.67
N GLU A 56 -5.39 3.83 9.78
CA GLU A 56 -3.93 3.96 9.89
C GLU A 56 -3.32 4.66 8.66
N ILE A 57 -3.99 4.58 7.50
CA ILE A 57 -3.57 5.21 6.24
C ILE A 57 -4.68 6.14 5.76
N ASN A 58 -4.37 7.44 5.74
CA ASN A 58 -5.30 8.48 5.31
C ASN A 58 -5.48 8.44 3.78
N LEU A 59 -6.71 8.12 3.32
CA LEU A 59 -7.02 7.95 1.89
C LEU A 59 -6.86 9.24 1.10
N HIS A 60 -7.21 10.40 1.68
CA HIS A 60 -7.03 11.69 1.02
C HIS A 60 -5.55 12.02 0.75
N ARG A 61 -4.66 11.68 1.70
CA ARG A 61 -3.21 11.84 1.50
C ARG A 61 -2.65 10.85 0.48
N LEU A 62 -3.20 9.63 0.44
CA LEU A 62 -2.84 8.64 -0.59
C LEU A 62 -3.26 9.11 -1.98
N SER A 63 -4.50 9.58 -2.15
CA SER A 63 -5.00 10.12 -3.40
C SER A 63 -4.16 11.29 -3.90
N ALA A 64 -3.80 12.22 -3.01
CA ALA A 64 -2.93 13.35 -3.36
C ALA A 64 -1.51 12.94 -3.79
N SER A 65 -1.03 11.77 -3.31
CA SER A 65 0.34 11.28 -3.58
C SER A 65 0.41 10.35 -4.79
N PHE A 66 -0.58 9.50 -4.98
CA PHE A 66 -0.58 8.41 -5.95
C PHE A 66 -1.68 8.52 -7.01
N GLY A 67 -2.68 9.39 -6.80
CA GLY A 67 -3.91 9.46 -7.59
C GLY A 67 -4.99 8.47 -7.13
N GLU A 68 -6.24 8.75 -7.49
CA GLU A 68 -7.41 7.92 -7.13
C GLU A 68 -7.30 6.47 -7.62
N GLN A 69 -6.65 6.27 -8.78
CA GLN A 69 -6.45 4.93 -9.36
C GLN A 69 -5.68 3.99 -8.43
N PHE A 70 -4.76 4.52 -7.61
CA PHE A 70 -4.03 3.67 -6.67
C PHE A 70 -4.93 3.13 -5.56
N ILE A 71 -5.88 3.92 -5.09
CA ILE A 71 -6.82 3.50 -4.04
C ILE A 71 -7.67 2.32 -4.52
N SER A 72 -8.19 2.42 -5.76
CA SER A 72 -9.07 1.40 -6.35
C SER A 72 -8.32 0.14 -6.83
N ASN A 73 -7.02 0.27 -7.17
CA ASN A 73 -6.21 -0.79 -7.78
C ASN A 73 -5.02 -1.16 -6.90
N SER A 74 -5.25 -1.36 -5.61
CA SER A 74 -4.23 -1.76 -4.65
C SER A 74 -4.71 -2.83 -3.69
N LEU A 75 -3.77 -3.61 -3.17
CA LEU A 75 -3.94 -4.61 -2.12
C LEU A 75 -3.37 -4.08 -0.81
N ASP A 76 -4.01 -4.45 0.29
CA ASP A 76 -3.50 -4.16 1.61
C ASP A 76 -2.41 -5.17 2.00
N ILE A 77 -1.32 -4.67 2.58
CA ILE A 77 -0.30 -5.47 3.23
C ILE A 77 -0.48 -5.33 4.73
N ASN A 78 -0.62 -6.46 5.41
CA ASN A 78 -0.57 -6.55 6.87
C ASN A 78 0.14 -7.86 7.25
N TYR A 79 1.43 -7.76 7.49
CA TYR A 79 2.29 -8.93 7.73
C TYR A 79 3.11 -8.74 9.00
N LYS A 80 2.93 -9.65 9.96
CA LYS A 80 3.67 -9.66 11.23
C LYS A 80 4.47 -10.94 11.37
N LYS A 81 5.78 -10.82 11.56
CA LYS A 81 6.67 -11.96 11.79
C LYS A 81 7.95 -11.53 12.49
N TYR A 82 8.44 -12.33 13.45
CA TYR A 82 9.71 -12.15 14.14
C TYR A 82 9.94 -10.75 14.76
N GLY A 83 8.86 -10.09 15.19
CA GLY A 83 8.93 -8.73 15.73
C GLY A 83 9.04 -7.62 14.69
N TYR A 84 8.82 -7.95 13.42
CA TYR A 84 8.60 -7.01 12.33
C TYR A 84 7.11 -6.91 12.02
N ASN A 85 6.64 -5.71 11.76
CA ASN A 85 5.28 -5.43 11.34
C ASN A 85 5.32 -4.62 10.04
N LEU A 86 4.99 -5.25 8.91
CA LEU A 86 4.93 -4.61 7.61
C LEU A 86 3.47 -4.33 7.24
N LYS A 87 3.14 -3.06 7.07
CA LYS A 87 1.80 -2.59 6.70
C LYS A 87 1.88 -1.69 5.49
N GLY A 88 0.76 -1.52 4.80
CA GLY A 88 0.65 -0.56 3.71
C GLY A 88 -0.21 -1.04 2.57
N LYS A 89 0.06 -0.47 1.38
CA LYS A 89 -0.64 -0.83 0.15
C LYS A 89 0.33 -1.05 -0.99
N ILE A 90 0.02 -2.02 -1.83
CA ILE A 90 0.75 -2.33 -3.06
C ILE A 90 -0.21 -2.28 -4.24
N GLY A 91 0.18 -1.62 -5.32
CA GLY A 91 -0.60 -1.57 -6.56
C GLY A 91 -0.70 -2.92 -7.23
N PHE A 92 -1.82 -3.18 -7.90
CA PHE A 92 -1.94 -4.32 -8.82
C PHE A 92 -0.80 -4.28 -9.84
N PRO A 93 -0.36 -5.41 -10.39
CA PRO A 93 0.70 -5.45 -11.41
C PRO A 93 0.44 -4.55 -12.62
N THR A 94 -0.83 -4.31 -12.95
CA THR A 94 -1.25 -3.40 -14.01
C THR A 94 -0.93 -1.94 -13.71
N LEU A 95 -0.82 -1.55 -12.42
CA LEU A 95 -0.50 -0.20 -11.99
C LEU A 95 1.01 -0.07 -11.75
N ASN A 96 1.73 0.28 -12.80
CA ASN A 96 3.18 0.41 -12.79
C ASN A 96 3.68 1.63 -13.58
N SER A 97 4.89 2.08 -13.29
CA SER A 97 5.53 3.26 -13.89
C SER A 97 6.90 2.94 -14.49
N SER A 98 7.37 3.79 -15.40
CA SER A 98 8.76 3.77 -15.89
C SER A 98 9.79 4.27 -14.88
N THR A 99 9.33 4.89 -13.78
CA THR A 99 10.19 5.43 -12.73
C THR A 99 9.80 4.88 -11.36
N SER A 100 10.74 4.84 -10.43
CA SER A 100 10.51 4.42 -9.03
C SER A 100 9.89 5.53 -8.16
N TYR A 101 9.31 6.58 -8.76
CA TYR A 101 8.75 7.73 -8.04
C TYR A 101 7.64 7.33 -7.06
N TYR A 102 6.81 6.38 -7.45
CA TYR A 102 5.66 5.90 -6.66
C TYR A 102 6.00 4.73 -5.73
N GLN A 103 7.26 4.62 -5.31
CA GLN A 103 7.69 3.64 -4.31
C GLN A 103 8.04 4.35 -3.00
N PHE A 104 7.09 4.40 -2.07
CA PHE A 104 7.24 5.04 -0.77
C PHE A 104 7.48 3.99 0.30
N LEU A 105 8.66 4.08 0.92
CA LEU A 105 9.10 3.16 1.96
C LEU A 105 9.37 3.91 3.25
N PHE A 106 8.87 3.35 4.34
CA PHE A 106 9.04 3.91 5.67
C PHE A 106 9.54 2.84 6.64
N VAL A 107 10.46 3.22 7.51
CA VAL A 107 10.95 2.42 8.65
C VAL A 107 10.77 3.25 9.91
N ASN A 108 9.97 2.75 10.87
CA ASN A 108 9.61 3.48 12.09
C ASN A 108 9.21 4.94 11.78
N ASN A 109 8.27 5.14 10.85
CA ASN A 109 7.76 6.42 10.34
C ASN A 109 8.77 7.31 9.61
N ARG A 110 9.99 6.81 9.35
CA ARG A 110 11.00 7.52 8.60
C ARG A 110 11.01 7.09 7.14
N SER A 111 10.89 8.04 6.22
CA SER A 111 11.04 7.75 4.78
C SER A 111 12.46 7.31 4.46
N ILE A 112 12.58 6.17 3.79
CA ILE A 112 13.86 5.60 3.37
C ILE A 112 13.90 5.33 1.87
N LYS A 113 15.11 5.16 1.34
CA LYS A 113 15.37 4.77 -0.05
C LYS A 113 16.49 3.74 -0.09
N ASP A 114 16.22 2.53 0.41
CA ASP A 114 17.20 1.46 0.49
C ASP A 114 17.17 0.60 -0.78
N LYS A 115 18.35 0.43 -1.40
CA LYS A 115 18.50 -0.31 -2.67
C LYS A 115 18.17 -1.80 -2.54
N ARG A 116 18.42 -2.40 -1.37
CA ARG A 116 18.17 -3.84 -1.11
C ARG A 116 16.68 -4.11 -0.99
N ILE A 117 15.96 -3.24 -0.25
CA ILE A 117 14.50 -3.33 -0.16
C ILE A 117 13.86 -3.10 -1.53
N LEU A 118 14.31 -2.09 -2.28
CA LEU A 118 13.81 -1.86 -3.64
C LEU A 118 14.11 -3.04 -4.57
N GLY A 119 15.26 -3.70 -4.41
CA GLY A 119 15.61 -4.95 -5.11
C GLY A 119 14.69 -6.11 -4.77
N SER A 120 14.36 -6.30 -3.48
CA SER A 120 13.43 -7.35 -3.04
C SER A 120 12.00 -7.11 -3.53
N ILE A 121 11.53 -5.85 -3.54
CA ILE A 121 10.24 -5.48 -4.14
C ILE A 121 10.23 -5.82 -5.64
N LYS A 122 11.29 -5.45 -6.37
CA LYS A 122 11.43 -5.79 -7.79
C LYS A 122 11.41 -7.29 -8.01
N ALA A 123 12.08 -8.07 -7.16
CA ALA A 123 12.07 -9.53 -7.23
C ALA A 123 10.67 -10.11 -6.94
N ALA A 124 9.92 -9.53 -6.02
CA ALA A 124 8.56 -9.98 -5.72
C ALA A 124 7.60 -9.80 -6.91
N TYR A 125 7.78 -8.75 -7.72
CA TYR A 125 6.97 -8.45 -8.89
C TYR A 125 7.55 -8.97 -10.22
N SER A 126 8.68 -9.68 -10.21
CA SER A 126 9.44 -10.02 -11.44
C SER A 126 8.66 -10.81 -12.48
N GLU A 127 7.68 -11.60 -12.05
CA GLU A 127 6.85 -12.45 -12.90
C GLU A 127 5.57 -11.74 -13.39
N THR A 128 5.22 -10.59 -12.80
CA THR A 128 3.92 -9.95 -13.03
C THR A 128 4.02 -8.56 -13.65
N ILE A 129 5.19 -7.92 -13.60
CA ILE A 129 5.42 -6.59 -14.17
C ILE A 129 6.54 -6.67 -15.24
N PRO A 130 6.40 -5.99 -16.40
CA PRO A 130 7.43 -5.96 -17.43
C PRO A 130 8.77 -5.44 -16.92
N LYS A 131 9.87 -5.93 -17.49
CA LYS A 131 11.23 -5.47 -17.15
C LYS A 131 11.34 -3.96 -17.34
N GLY A 132 12.00 -3.27 -16.38
CA GLY A 132 12.20 -1.82 -16.41
C GLY A 132 11.01 -1.02 -15.88
N ARG A 133 9.94 -1.66 -15.45
CA ARG A 133 8.79 -1.01 -14.81
C ARG A 133 8.85 -1.17 -13.29
N PHE A 134 8.19 -0.27 -12.58
CA PHE A 134 8.17 -0.18 -11.12
C PHE A 134 6.73 -0.17 -10.61
N PRO A 135 6.37 -1.02 -9.63
CA PRO A 135 5.05 -1.02 -9.03
C PRO A 135 4.82 0.27 -8.21
N TYR A 136 3.57 0.67 -8.08
CA TYR A 136 3.15 1.66 -7.10
C TYR A 136 3.01 0.99 -5.75
N LEU A 137 3.59 1.57 -4.71
CA LEU A 137 3.45 1.06 -3.35
C LEU A 137 3.76 2.10 -2.28
N ILE A 138 3.15 1.89 -1.12
CA ILE A 138 3.48 2.55 0.12
C ILE A 138 3.56 1.51 1.23
N LEU A 139 4.72 1.34 1.83
CA LEU A 139 4.97 0.32 2.83
C LEU A 139 5.64 0.90 4.07
N PHE A 140 5.11 0.55 5.22
CA PHE A 140 5.58 0.94 6.54
C PHE A 140 6.11 -0.30 7.26
N LEU A 141 7.39 -0.33 7.56
CA LEU A 141 8.02 -1.36 8.37
C LEU A 141 8.24 -0.83 9.78
N GLU A 142 7.60 -1.44 10.75
CA GLU A 142 7.80 -1.20 12.16
C GLU A 142 8.64 -2.34 12.77
N LEU A 143 9.68 -1.98 13.50
CA LEU A 143 10.57 -2.91 14.19
C LEU A 143 11.22 -2.24 15.39
N SER A 144 11.80 -3.06 16.29
CA SER A 144 12.56 -2.53 17.41
C SER A 144 13.69 -1.61 16.93
N PRO A 145 13.86 -0.42 17.54
CA PRO A 145 14.98 0.47 17.23
C PRO A 145 16.36 -0.19 17.37
N LEU A 146 16.49 -1.23 18.18
CA LEU A 146 17.73 -2.00 18.35
C LEU A 146 18.09 -2.84 17.12
N LYS A 147 17.14 -3.10 16.21
CA LYS A 147 17.35 -3.90 15.00
C LYS A 147 17.66 -3.05 13.76
N VAL A 148 17.74 -1.72 13.88
CA VAL A 148 18.00 -0.83 12.75
C VAL A 148 18.89 0.34 13.15
N ASP A 149 19.95 0.55 12.38
CA ASP A 149 20.78 1.75 12.45
C ASP A 149 20.39 2.71 11.31
N VAL A 150 19.98 3.91 11.67
CA VAL A 150 19.58 4.98 10.73
C VAL A 150 20.68 5.99 10.48
N ASN A 151 21.79 5.89 11.20
CA ASN A 151 22.93 6.83 11.09
C ASN A 151 24.03 6.31 10.15
N VAL A 152 23.63 5.74 9.02
CA VAL A 152 24.55 5.13 8.04
C VAL A 152 25.00 6.13 6.97
N HIS A 153 24.13 7.07 6.60
CA HIS A 153 24.39 8.05 5.54
C HIS A 153 24.01 9.47 5.98
N PRO A 154 24.73 10.54 5.56
CA PRO A 154 24.42 11.92 5.95
C PRO A 154 22.97 12.34 5.65
N SER A 155 22.39 11.90 4.52
CA SER A 155 20.98 12.15 4.19
C SER A 155 20.00 11.32 5.02
N LYS A 156 20.51 10.32 5.75
CA LYS A 156 19.72 9.37 6.55
C LYS A 156 18.57 8.70 5.76
N ALA A 157 18.71 8.62 4.45
CA ALA A 157 17.76 7.95 3.57
C ALA A 157 18.04 6.45 3.46
N GLU A 158 19.24 6.00 3.79
CA GLU A 158 19.63 4.60 3.85
C GLU A 158 19.67 4.15 5.31
N VAL A 159 19.32 2.90 5.55
CA VAL A 159 19.31 2.28 6.88
C VAL A 159 20.09 0.97 6.84
N ARG A 160 20.62 0.55 7.98
CA ARG A 160 21.26 -0.76 8.14
C ARG A 160 20.46 -1.59 9.13
N PHE A 161 20.03 -2.76 8.70
CA PHE A 161 19.33 -3.71 9.56
C PHE A 161 20.30 -4.71 10.18
N ASP A 162 20.02 -5.13 11.38
CA ASP A 162 20.74 -6.22 12.06
C ASP A 162 20.65 -7.51 11.23
N ASN A 163 19.46 -7.86 10.74
CA ASN A 163 19.22 -9.00 9.87
C ASN A 163 18.61 -8.58 8.52
N GLU A 164 19.44 -8.22 7.56
CA GLU A 164 19.03 -7.77 6.22
C GLU A 164 18.29 -8.86 5.43
N ARG A 165 18.70 -10.13 5.58
CA ARG A 165 18.06 -11.26 4.88
C ARG A 165 16.63 -11.48 5.36
N GLU A 166 16.39 -11.33 6.65
CA GLU A 166 15.07 -11.45 7.23
C GLU A 166 14.14 -10.33 6.73
N VAL A 167 14.62 -9.09 6.75
CA VAL A 167 13.86 -7.93 6.23
C VAL A 167 13.52 -8.11 4.75
N THR A 168 14.49 -8.42 3.90
CA THR A 168 14.24 -8.64 2.47
C THR A 168 13.27 -9.80 2.20
N SER A 169 13.37 -10.89 2.98
CA SER A 169 12.43 -12.02 2.92
C SER A 169 11.00 -11.62 3.29
N ILE A 170 10.82 -10.76 4.29
CA ILE A 170 9.51 -10.24 4.70
C ILE A 170 8.86 -9.46 3.54
N TYR A 171 9.59 -8.56 2.89
CA TYR A 171 9.06 -7.82 1.74
C TYR A 171 8.68 -8.75 0.59
N VAL A 172 9.54 -9.71 0.23
CA VAL A 172 9.27 -10.65 -0.87
C VAL A 172 8.07 -11.53 -0.55
N SER A 173 8.03 -12.15 0.62
CA SER A 173 6.99 -13.11 0.97
C SER A 173 5.63 -12.44 1.15
N SER A 174 5.56 -11.27 1.80
CA SER A 174 4.31 -10.55 1.98
C SER A 174 3.72 -10.07 0.65
N ILE A 175 4.55 -9.52 -0.23
CA ILE A 175 4.09 -9.02 -1.53
C ILE A 175 3.65 -10.18 -2.43
N LYS A 176 4.45 -11.26 -2.54
CA LYS A 176 4.07 -12.44 -3.34
C LYS A 176 2.78 -13.08 -2.83
N SER A 177 2.61 -13.21 -1.53
CA SER A 177 1.38 -13.74 -0.93
C SER A 177 0.14 -12.94 -1.30
N GLU A 178 0.21 -11.61 -1.32
CA GLU A 178 -0.95 -10.80 -1.69
C GLU A 178 -1.20 -10.80 -3.21
N ILE A 179 -0.15 -10.80 -4.03
CA ILE A 179 -0.30 -10.88 -5.49
C ILE A 179 -0.87 -12.24 -5.91
N SER A 180 -0.49 -13.35 -5.25
CA SER A 180 -1.00 -14.68 -5.59
C SER A 180 -2.50 -14.80 -5.41
N LYS A 181 -3.08 -14.11 -4.44
CA LYS A 181 -4.54 -14.06 -4.22
C LYS A 181 -5.32 -13.49 -5.40
N LEU A 182 -4.69 -12.64 -6.24
CA LEU A 182 -5.32 -12.13 -7.45
C LEU A 182 -5.49 -13.21 -8.54
N ASN A 183 -4.68 -14.26 -8.50
CA ASN A 183 -4.67 -15.33 -9.48
C ASN A 183 -5.49 -16.56 -9.01
N GLU A 184 -5.98 -16.57 -7.77
CA GLU A 184 -6.84 -17.63 -7.29
C GLU A 184 -8.21 -17.52 -7.98
N PRO A 185 -8.69 -18.58 -8.66
CA PRO A 185 -10.03 -18.60 -9.23
C PRO A 185 -11.06 -18.43 -8.11
N ILE A 186 -12.08 -17.60 -8.36
CA ILE A 186 -13.14 -17.20 -7.40
C ILE A 186 -13.90 -18.42 -6.81
N TYR A 187 -13.69 -19.61 -7.36
CA TYR A 187 -14.36 -20.85 -6.96
C TYR A 187 -13.92 -21.41 -5.60
N SER A 188 -12.72 -21.06 -5.08
CA SER A 188 -12.24 -21.58 -3.78
C SER A 188 -12.91 -20.95 -2.55
N ASN A 189 -13.62 -19.84 -2.71
CA ASN A 189 -14.30 -19.17 -1.60
C ASN A 189 -15.75 -19.66 -1.37
N ILE A 190 -16.29 -20.52 -2.25
CA ILE A 190 -17.65 -21.05 -2.12
C ILE A 190 -17.66 -22.33 -1.28
N GLU A 191 -16.61 -23.14 -1.34
CA GLU A 191 -16.55 -24.42 -0.62
C GLU A 191 -16.29 -24.29 0.89
N ASN A 192 -15.63 -23.21 1.34
CA ASN A 192 -15.33 -23.01 2.77
C ASN A 192 -16.46 -22.34 3.57
N LYS A 193 -17.52 -21.83 2.92
CA LYS A 193 -18.74 -21.35 3.60
C LYS A 193 -19.85 -22.37 3.67
N SER A 194 -19.83 -23.41 2.81
CA SER A 194 -20.90 -24.39 2.76
C SER A 194 -20.71 -25.61 3.70
N SER A 195 -19.51 -25.83 4.22
CA SER A 195 -19.25 -26.99 5.10
C SER A 195 -19.45 -26.74 6.59
N SER A 196 -19.59 -25.49 7.04
CA SER A 196 -19.86 -25.17 8.46
C SER A 196 -21.33 -24.81 8.75
N GLU A 197 -22.16 -24.57 7.71
CA GLU A 197 -23.59 -24.24 7.89
C GLU A 197 -24.56 -25.38 7.54
N LEU A 198 -24.05 -26.51 7.02
CA LEU A 198 -24.90 -27.64 6.61
C LEU A 198 -25.18 -28.68 7.71
N PHE A 199 -24.66 -28.49 8.93
CA PHE A 199 -24.91 -29.46 10.04
C PHE A 199 -25.91 -28.99 11.10
N ASN A 200 -26.61 -27.84 10.89
CA ASN A 200 -27.65 -27.43 11.81
C ASN A 200 -28.85 -26.85 11.03
N ASN A 201 -29.68 -27.67 10.37
CA ASN A 201 -31.10 -27.44 10.15
C ASN A 201 -31.74 -28.61 9.39
N ASP A 202 -31.99 -29.71 10.08
CA ASP A 202 -33.16 -30.55 9.80
C ASP A 202 -34.37 -29.80 10.34
N ASN A 203 -35.13 -29.12 9.49
CA ASN A 203 -36.57 -28.78 9.64
C ASN A 203 -37.00 -27.60 8.77
N SER A 204 -36.68 -27.58 7.47
CA SER A 204 -37.28 -26.58 6.57
C SER A 204 -37.43 -27.01 5.09
N ASN A 205 -37.40 -28.33 4.82
CA ASN A 205 -37.54 -28.82 3.44
C ASN A 205 -38.98 -28.95 2.94
N GLU A 206 -40.02 -28.79 3.78
CA GLU A 206 -41.41 -28.86 3.33
C GLU A 206 -41.95 -27.54 2.78
N THR A 207 -41.41 -26.40 3.19
CA THR A 207 -41.93 -25.08 2.78
C THR A 207 -41.51 -24.68 1.37
N ILE A 208 -40.29 -25.08 0.96
CA ILE A 208 -39.70 -24.69 -0.34
C ILE A 208 -40.30 -25.52 -1.51
N GLN A 209 -40.67 -26.77 -1.25
CA GLN A 209 -41.34 -27.60 -2.29
C GLN A 209 -42.74 -27.13 -2.61
N ASN A 210 -43.51 -26.60 -1.65
CA ASN A 210 -44.87 -26.07 -1.87
C ASN A 210 -44.86 -24.72 -2.62
N GLU A 211 -43.84 -23.88 -2.46
CA GLU A 211 -43.74 -22.63 -3.22
C GLU A 211 -43.33 -22.84 -4.69
N LEU A 212 -42.50 -23.85 -4.98
CA LEU A 212 -42.13 -24.18 -6.34
C LEU A 212 -43.27 -24.82 -7.16
N GLN A 213 -44.09 -25.67 -6.53
CA GLN A 213 -45.29 -26.26 -7.20
C GLN A 213 -46.37 -25.21 -7.52
N ASN A 214 -46.53 -24.21 -6.67
CA ASN A 214 -47.50 -23.13 -6.90
C ASN A 214 -47.06 -22.14 -8.01
N LYS A 215 -45.77 -21.96 -8.22
CA LYS A 215 -45.26 -21.14 -9.34
C LYS A 215 -45.32 -21.84 -10.69
N VAL A 216 -45.15 -23.16 -10.74
CA VAL A 216 -45.23 -23.92 -12.00
C VAL A 216 -46.68 -24.05 -12.51
N SER A 217 -47.66 -24.12 -11.61
CA SER A 217 -49.07 -24.20 -11.99
C SER A 217 -49.68 -22.88 -12.48
N SER A 218 -49.05 -21.74 -12.20
CA SER A 218 -49.51 -20.43 -12.70
C SER A 218 -49.02 -20.12 -14.13
N PHE A 219 -47.97 -20.77 -14.62
CA PHE A 219 -47.45 -20.59 -15.99
C PHE A 219 -48.07 -21.53 -17.03
N ALA A 220 -48.95 -22.44 -16.61
CA ALA A 220 -49.64 -23.38 -17.52
C ALA A 220 -51.08 -22.98 -17.87
N LYS A 221 -51.47 -21.75 -17.56
CA LYS A 221 -52.86 -21.22 -17.82
C LYS A 221 -52.86 -19.85 -18.53
N GLU A 222 -51.90 -19.57 -19.38
CA GLU A 222 -52.02 -18.54 -20.43
C GLU A 222 -51.66 -19.10 -21.80
#